data_190e1fdebbb4536da0d0d6572eb90abe
#
_entry.id   190e1fdebbb4536da0d0d6572eb90abe
#
_cell.length_a   1.000
_cell.length_b   1.000
_cell.length_c   1.000
_cell.angle_alpha   90.00
_cell.angle_beta   90.00
_cell.angle_gamma   90.00
#
_symmetry.space_group_name_H-M   'P 1'
#
loop_
_entity.id
_entity.type
_entity.pdbx_description
1 polymer ?
#
loop_
_entity_poly.entity_id
_entity_poly.type
_entity_poly.pdbx_seq_one_letter_code
_entity_poly.pdbx_strand_id
1 'polypeptide(L)'
;MLKAGKPLLRRRTLKSNIKTLETMAITAADVMKLRKMTSAGMMDCKKALEEAQGDFDKAIGIIREKGKLVAAKRADRETTEGAVKARIDGNKAILVCLGCETDFVSRNAAFQELADAIADTAIANCPADLEALKACRMAGGETVADAVEAQTGKTGEKHVLAFYSLIEAPFVAQYIHTLNGKLGAIVGFNKSVDAELAKGIVMQVASMNPVSISAEDCPKEVLENEKKVAIEKTKDEQIQKAVDAALKKAGINPAHVDSEDHIESNTAKGWITPEQAALARKIIAEVGAEKAANLPAQMIENIANGRVQKFLKENTLVEQEYQMGDGKQTVREALAQAGADVKVTAFKRFSLND
;
A
#
# COMPACT_ATOMS: atom_id res chain seq x y z
N MET A 1 -89.25 -0.37 66.69
CA MET A 1 -89.49 -1.06 65.40
C MET A 1 -88.86 -0.18 64.38
N LEU A 2 -87.87 -0.63 63.74
CA LEU A 2 -87.53 -0.41 62.32
C LEU A 2 -86.17 -0.96 62.07
N LYS A 3 -86.10 -1.87 61.10
CA LYS A 3 -84.88 -2.62 60.72
C LYS A 3 -83.96 -1.78 59.83
N ALA A 4 -82.66 -1.82 60.17
CA ALA A 4 -81.59 -1.27 59.39
C ALA A 4 -81.24 -2.12 58.21
N GLY A 5 -81.28 -1.56 57.03
CA GLY A 5 -80.77 -2.17 55.78
C GLY A 5 -79.26 -1.84 55.62
N LYS A 6 -78.49 -2.87 55.38
CA LYS A 6 -77.05 -2.78 54.99
C LYS A 6 -76.92 -2.52 53.52
N PRO A 7 -76.02 -1.64 53.02
CA PRO A 7 -75.72 -1.49 51.62
C PRO A 7 -74.70 -2.53 51.18
N LEU A 8 -74.96 -3.16 50.08
CA LEU A 8 -74.07 -4.09 49.31
C LEU A 8 -72.91 -3.30 48.64
N LEU A 9 -71.69 -3.57 49.07
CA LEU A 9 -70.46 -3.15 48.39
C LEU A 9 -70.28 -3.94 47.13
N ARG A 10 -70.47 -3.32 45.96
CA ARG A 10 -70.05 -3.84 44.66
C ARG A 10 -68.53 -3.82 44.61
N ARG A 11 -67.87 -5.00 44.60
CA ARG A 11 -66.48 -5.18 44.21
C ARG A 11 -66.35 -4.93 42.70
N ARG A 12 -65.78 -3.77 42.35
CA ARG A 12 -65.22 -3.52 40.99
C ARG A 12 -63.93 -4.32 40.89
N THR A 13 -63.94 -5.39 40.15
CA THR A 13 -62.72 -6.08 39.68
C THR A 13 -62.00 -5.17 38.67
N LEU A 14 -60.90 -4.60 39.08
CA LEU A 14 -59.90 -4.00 38.17
C LEU A 14 -59.28 -5.14 37.37
N LYS A 15 -59.74 -5.28 36.13
CA LYS A 15 -59.00 -6.04 35.13
C LYS A 15 -57.79 -5.17 34.79
N SER A 16 -56.61 -5.49 35.34
CA SER A 16 -55.32 -4.99 34.90
C SER A 16 -55.10 -5.46 33.48
N ASN A 17 -55.09 -4.52 32.51
CA ASN A 17 -54.59 -4.75 31.17
C ASN A 17 -53.06 -4.90 31.29
N ILE A 18 -52.57 -6.09 31.59
CA ILE A 18 -51.23 -6.51 31.29
C ILE A 18 -51.23 -6.77 29.79
N LYS A 19 -50.84 -5.78 28.97
CA LYS A 19 -50.37 -6.00 27.63
C LYS A 19 -49.14 -6.88 27.77
N THR A 20 -49.34 -8.18 27.62
CA THR A 20 -48.24 -9.14 27.38
C THR A 20 -47.53 -8.65 26.13
N LEU A 21 -46.33 -8.08 26.31
CA LEU A 21 -45.37 -7.94 25.23
C LEU A 21 -45.09 -9.37 24.76
N GLU A 22 -45.79 -9.84 23.70
CA GLU A 22 -45.36 -10.98 22.95
C GLU A 22 -43.97 -10.63 22.40
N THR A 23 -42.93 -11.10 23.07
CA THR A 23 -41.59 -11.16 22.50
C THR A 23 -41.70 -12.02 21.26
N MET A 24 -41.75 -11.39 20.08
CA MET A 24 -41.77 -12.10 18.82
C MET A 24 -40.54 -13.01 18.81
N ALA A 25 -40.80 -14.32 18.83
CA ALA A 25 -39.73 -15.31 18.79
C ALA A 25 -38.95 -15.13 17.48
N ILE A 26 -37.67 -14.73 17.57
CA ILE A 26 -36.79 -14.56 16.41
C ILE A 26 -36.64 -15.93 15.74
N THR A 27 -37.10 -16.01 14.49
CA THR A 27 -37.05 -17.25 13.71
C THR A 27 -35.70 -17.41 13.00
N ALA A 28 -35.34 -18.63 12.65
CA ALA A 28 -34.20 -18.91 11.79
C ALA A 28 -34.30 -18.18 10.43
N ALA A 29 -35.50 -17.93 9.93
CA ALA A 29 -35.76 -17.18 8.71
C ALA A 29 -35.40 -15.71 8.86
N ASP A 30 -35.68 -15.09 10.00
CA ASP A 30 -35.30 -13.69 10.30
C ASP A 30 -33.79 -13.54 10.38
N VAL A 31 -33.11 -14.47 11.04
CA VAL A 31 -31.67 -14.52 11.11
C VAL A 31 -31.06 -14.66 9.70
N MET A 32 -31.60 -15.55 8.88
CA MET A 32 -31.15 -15.73 7.49
C MET A 32 -31.39 -14.47 6.64
N LYS A 33 -32.53 -13.80 6.83
CA LYS A 33 -32.88 -12.56 6.14
C LYS A 33 -31.91 -11.44 6.54
N LEU A 34 -31.66 -11.23 7.84
CA LEU A 34 -30.71 -10.23 8.31
C LEU A 34 -29.28 -10.54 7.83
N ARG A 35 -28.88 -11.82 7.84
CA ARG A 35 -27.59 -12.26 7.27
C ARG A 35 -27.47 -11.93 5.78
N LYS A 36 -28.53 -12.14 5.01
CA LYS A 36 -28.56 -11.81 3.59
C LYS A 36 -28.40 -10.31 3.34
N MET A 37 -28.96 -9.48 4.24
CA MET A 37 -28.89 -8.01 4.15
C MET A 37 -27.53 -7.47 4.60
N THR A 38 -26.91 -8.06 5.64
CA THR A 38 -25.69 -7.52 6.28
C THR A 38 -24.43 -8.33 5.97
N SER A 39 -24.59 -9.57 5.47
CA SER A 39 -23.54 -10.59 5.32
C SER A 39 -22.76 -10.89 6.63
N ALA A 40 -23.28 -10.49 7.78
CA ALA A 40 -22.67 -10.76 9.09
C ALA A 40 -22.79 -12.24 9.49
N GLY A 41 -22.03 -12.68 10.49
CA GLY A 41 -22.10 -14.05 11.02
C GLY A 41 -23.50 -14.41 11.54
N MET A 42 -23.93 -15.69 11.39
CA MET A 42 -25.28 -16.13 11.84
C MET A 42 -25.55 -15.82 13.32
N MET A 43 -24.53 -16.05 14.17
CA MET A 43 -24.67 -15.78 15.61
C MET A 43 -24.75 -14.28 15.93
N ASP A 44 -24.08 -13.44 15.13
CA ASP A 44 -24.13 -12.00 15.29
C ASP A 44 -25.48 -11.45 14.83
N CYS A 45 -26.01 -11.95 13.72
CA CYS A 45 -27.36 -11.62 13.28
C CYS A 45 -28.43 -12.04 14.31
N LYS A 46 -28.29 -13.23 14.89
CA LYS A 46 -29.21 -13.70 15.94
C LYS A 46 -29.17 -12.78 17.15
N LYS A 47 -27.98 -12.50 17.69
CA LYS A 47 -27.82 -11.62 18.85
C LYS A 47 -28.33 -10.20 18.58
N ALA A 48 -28.03 -9.65 17.41
CA ALA A 48 -28.49 -8.32 17.02
C ALA A 48 -30.02 -8.25 16.92
N LEU A 49 -30.69 -9.28 16.37
CA LEU A 49 -32.14 -9.33 16.34
C LEU A 49 -32.74 -9.51 17.75
N GLU A 50 -32.12 -10.32 18.62
CA GLU A 50 -32.55 -10.49 20.02
C GLU A 50 -32.46 -9.14 20.77
N GLU A 51 -31.36 -8.42 20.64
CA GLU A 51 -31.14 -7.11 21.26
C GLU A 51 -32.08 -6.05 20.67
N ALA A 52 -32.32 -6.09 19.37
CA ALA A 52 -33.23 -5.20 18.66
C ALA A 52 -34.71 -5.59 18.81
N GLN A 53 -35.04 -6.68 19.54
CA GLN A 53 -36.39 -7.18 19.72
C GLN A 53 -37.13 -7.44 18.39
N GLY A 54 -36.42 -7.95 17.39
CA GLY A 54 -36.93 -8.24 16.06
C GLY A 54 -36.98 -7.07 15.09
N ASP A 55 -36.54 -5.86 15.49
CA ASP A 55 -36.44 -4.68 14.62
C ASP A 55 -35.20 -4.81 13.74
N PHE A 56 -35.40 -4.96 12.43
CA PHE A 56 -34.30 -5.16 11.46
C PHE A 56 -33.41 -3.93 11.32
N ASP A 57 -33.96 -2.72 11.36
CA ASP A 57 -33.17 -1.49 11.19
C ASP A 57 -32.24 -1.27 12.40
N LYS A 58 -32.77 -1.51 13.61
CA LYS A 58 -31.95 -1.49 14.83
C LYS A 58 -30.92 -2.59 14.84
N ALA A 59 -31.26 -3.81 14.41
CA ALA A 59 -30.33 -4.92 14.33
C ALA A 59 -29.19 -4.63 13.35
N ILE A 60 -29.44 -3.98 12.21
CA ILE A 60 -28.42 -3.49 11.27
C ILE A 60 -27.51 -2.47 11.96
N GLY A 61 -28.09 -1.52 12.73
CA GLY A 61 -27.33 -0.56 13.53
C GLY A 61 -26.38 -1.22 14.52
N ILE A 62 -26.86 -2.23 15.27
CA ILE A 62 -26.05 -3.00 16.24
C ILE A 62 -24.89 -3.73 15.53
N ILE A 63 -25.15 -4.35 14.37
CA ILE A 63 -24.09 -5.00 13.58
C ILE A 63 -23.04 -3.99 13.13
N ARG A 64 -23.44 -2.79 12.68
CA ARG A 64 -22.52 -1.72 12.29
C ARG A 64 -21.65 -1.25 13.47
N GLU A 65 -22.26 -0.98 14.63
CA GLU A 65 -21.50 -0.59 15.82
C GLU A 65 -20.50 -1.66 16.26
N LYS A 66 -20.89 -2.94 16.17
CA LYS A 66 -19.96 -4.05 16.42
C LYS A 66 -18.78 -4.05 15.43
N GLY A 67 -19.04 -3.78 14.15
CA GLY A 67 -18.00 -3.63 13.13
C GLY A 67 -16.99 -2.54 13.49
N LYS A 68 -17.46 -1.36 13.93
CA LYS A 68 -16.61 -0.25 14.41
C LYS A 68 -15.72 -0.64 15.58
N LEU A 69 -16.27 -1.37 16.55
CA LEU A 69 -15.49 -1.85 17.69
C LEU A 69 -14.40 -2.85 17.28
N VAL A 70 -14.67 -3.72 16.30
CA VAL A 70 -13.66 -4.62 15.76
C VAL A 70 -12.59 -3.85 15.01
N ALA A 71 -12.98 -2.88 14.16
CA ALA A 71 -12.06 -2.02 13.43
C ALA A 71 -11.14 -1.23 14.37
N ALA A 72 -11.70 -0.64 15.44
CA ALA A 72 -10.93 0.10 16.44
C ALA A 72 -9.90 -0.79 17.16
N LYS A 73 -10.27 -2.03 17.52
CA LYS A 73 -9.35 -3.00 18.17
C LYS A 73 -8.24 -3.49 17.25
N ARG A 74 -8.38 -3.32 15.94
CA ARG A 74 -7.42 -3.76 14.93
C ARG A 74 -6.70 -2.60 14.24
N ALA A 75 -6.87 -1.38 14.74
CA ALA A 75 -6.28 -0.18 14.13
C ALA A 75 -4.76 -0.29 13.93
N ASP A 76 -4.05 -0.92 14.88
CA ASP A 76 -2.59 -1.08 14.87
C ASP A 76 -2.10 -2.27 14.04
N ARG A 77 -3.01 -3.07 13.42
CA ARG A 77 -2.61 -4.19 12.58
C ARG A 77 -2.13 -3.69 11.21
N GLU A 78 -1.12 -4.34 10.67
CA GLU A 78 -0.66 -4.10 9.31
C GLU A 78 -1.53 -4.82 8.28
N THR A 79 -1.71 -4.23 7.11
CA THR A 79 -2.43 -4.81 5.99
C THR A 79 -1.44 -5.04 4.85
N THR A 80 -0.81 -6.23 4.84
CA THR A 80 0.20 -6.64 3.86
C THR A 80 -0.40 -7.38 2.67
N GLU A 81 -1.70 -7.69 2.74
CA GLU A 81 -2.46 -8.37 1.72
C GLU A 81 -3.59 -7.47 1.18
N GLY A 82 -4.16 -7.82 0.02
CA GLY A 82 -5.24 -7.03 -0.56
C GLY A 82 -5.43 -7.23 -2.05
N ALA A 83 -6.18 -6.31 -2.66
CA ALA A 83 -6.43 -6.27 -4.09
C ALA A 83 -6.25 -4.86 -4.65
N VAL A 84 -5.38 -4.74 -5.64
CA VAL A 84 -5.24 -3.54 -6.46
C VAL A 84 -6.17 -3.68 -7.66
N LYS A 85 -6.98 -2.66 -7.92
CA LYS A 85 -7.92 -2.60 -9.03
C LYS A 85 -7.70 -1.32 -9.83
N ALA A 86 -7.90 -1.41 -11.13
CA ALA A 86 -7.88 -0.26 -12.02
C ALA A 86 -9.12 -0.25 -12.90
N ARG A 87 -9.58 0.94 -13.31
CA ARG A 87 -10.67 1.15 -14.28
C ARG A 87 -10.31 2.30 -15.21
N ILE A 88 -10.80 2.18 -16.43
CA ILE A 88 -10.73 3.25 -17.42
C ILE A 88 -12.16 3.57 -17.87
N ASP A 89 -12.46 4.87 -17.98
CA ASP A 89 -13.66 5.39 -18.62
C ASP A 89 -13.26 6.62 -19.45
N GLY A 90 -13.36 6.48 -20.77
CA GLY A 90 -12.94 7.50 -21.74
C GLY A 90 -11.48 7.91 -21.55
N ASN A 91 -11.28 9.15 -21.12
CA ASN A 91 -9.96 9.78 -20.91
C ASN A 91 -9.48 9.72 -19.45
N LYS A 92 -10.16 8.95 -18.58
CA LYS A 92 -9.86 8.83 -17.16
C LYS A 92 -9.44 7.40 -16.81
N ALA A 93 -8.45 7.29 -15.95
CA ALA A 93 -8.03 6.03 -15.36
C ALA A 93 -7.90 6.20 -13.85
N ILE A 94 -8.40 5.21 -13.08
CA ILE A 94 -8.22 5.15 -11.64
C ILE A 94 -7.41 3.90 -11.25
N LEU A 95 -6.73 4.02 -10.12
CA LEU A 95 -6.06 2.93 -9.43
C LEU A 95 -6.44 2.97 -7.96
N VAL A 96 -6.95 1.87 -7.42
CA VAL A 96 -7.34 1.74 -6.01
C VAL A 96 -6.73 0.50 -5.40
N CYS A 97 -6.53 0.51 -4.08
CA CYS A 97 -6.17 -0.68 -3.32
C CYS A 97 -7.05 -0.83 -2.08
N LEU A 98 -7.67 -1.99 -1.96
CA LEU A 98 -8.29 -2.46 -0.72
C LEU A 98 -7.33 -3.44 -0.05
N GLY A 99 -6.85 -3.09 1.17
CA GLY A 99 -5.93 -3.89 1.97
C GLY A 99 -6.64 -4.74 3.01
N CYS A 100 -6.05 -5.88 3.39
CA CYS A 100 -6.44 -6.75 4.50
C CYS A 100 -5.22 -7.41 5.14
N GLU A 101 -5.41 -8.17 6.23
CA GLU A 101 -4.30 -8.76 6.98
C GLU A 101 -3.75 -10.02 6.30
N THR A 102 -4.62 -10.89 5.73
CA THR A 102 -4.22 -12.21 5.20
C THR A 102 -4.62 -12.44 3.75
N ASP A 103 -3.88 -13.35 3.10
CA ASP A 103 -4.16 -13.79 1.73
C ASP A 103 -5.44 -14.65 1.63
N PHE A 104 -5.87 -15.31 2.71
CA PHE A 104 -7.15 -16.02 2.77
C PHE A 104 -8.32 -15.06 2.56
N VAL A 105 -8.26 -13.88 3.17
CA VAL A 105 -9.28 -12.84 3.00
C VAL A 105 -9.16 -12.17 1.64
N SER A 106 -7.96 -11.81 1.20
CA SER A 106 -7.77 -11.14 -0.10
C SER A 106 -8.26 -11.98 -1.28
N ARG A 107 -8.18 -13.32 -1.20
CA ARG A 107 -8.66 -14.25 -2.23
C ARG A 107 -10.16 -14.57 -2.13
N ASN A 108 -10.85 -14.14 -1.08
CA ASN A 108 -12.26 -14.40 -0.90
C ASN A 108 -13.10 -13.63 -1.95
N ALA A 109 -14.09 -14.29 -2.55
CA ALA A 109 -14.94 -13.67 -3.57
C ALA A 109 -15.61 -12.37 -3.08
N ALA A 110 -16.15 -12.35 -1.86
CA ALA A 110 -16.81 -11.16 -1.31
C ALA A 110 -15.82 -9.99 -1.10
N PHE A 111 -14.55 -10.27 -0.81
CA PHE A 111 -13.51 -9.24 -0.74
C PHE A 111 -13.19 -8.68 -2.13
N GLN A 112 -13.05 -9.55 -3.13
CA GLN A 112 -12.78 -9.15 -4.51
C GLN A 112 -13.96 -8.35 -5.09
N GLU A 113 -15.21 -8.77 -4.84
CA GLU A 113 -16.42 -8.05 -5.23
C GLU A 113 -16.48 -6.65 -4.60
N LEU A 114 -16.10 -6.51 -3.32
CA LEU A 114 -16.03 -5.21 -2.66
C LEU A 114 -14.94 -4.33 -3.31
N ALA A 115 -13.76 -4.88 -3.58
CA ALA A 115 -12.68 -4.14 -4.25
C ALA A 115 -13.09 -3.67 -5.66
N ASP A 116 -13.81 -4.52 -6.41
CA ASP A 116 -14.36 -4.17 -7.72
C ASP A 116 -15.44 -3.08 -7.62
N ALA A 117 -16.36 -3.19 -6.67
CA ALA A 117 -17.42 -2.19 -6.44
C ALA A 117 -16.84 -0.82 -6.00
N ILE A 118 -15.75 -0.83 -5.22
CA ILE A 118 -15.01 0.40 -4.88
C ILE A 118 -14.38 1.02 -6.13
N ALA A 119 -13.74 0.21 -6.99
CA ALA A 119 -13.13 0.68 -8.23
C ALA A 119 -14.19 1.26 -9.18
N ASP A 120 -15.36 0.60 -9.31
CA ASP A 120 -16.48 1.09 -10.12
C ASP A 120 -17.05 2.40 -9.56
N THR A 121 -17.15 2.52 -8.24
CA THR A 121 -17.55 3.77 -7.56
C THR A 121 -16.53 4.88 -7.81
N ALA A 122 -15.24 4.56 -7.73
CA ALA A 122 -14.16 5.51 -7.94
C ALA A 122 -14.15 6.09 -9.36
N ILE A 123 -14.29 5.25 -10.39
CA ILE A 123 -14.31 5.73 -11.78
C ILE A 123 -15.58 6.49 -12.12
N ALA A 124 -16.72 6.09 -11.57
CA ALA A 124 -18.00 6.77 -11.81
C ALA A 124 -18.05 8.17 -11.17
N ASN A 125 -17.41 8.40 -10.03
CA ASN A 125 -17.45 9.67 -9.29
C ASN A 125 -16.19 10.52 -9.46
N CYS A 126 -15.05 9.92 -9.85
CA CYS A 126 -13.76 10.59 -10.01
C CYS A 126 -13.41 11.53 -8.82
N PRO A 127 -13.45 11.07 -7.57
CA PRO A 127 -13.19 11.91 -6.40
C PRO A 127 -11.77 12.50 -6.44
N ALA A 128 -11.57 13.63 -5.78
CA ALA A 128 -10.30 14.36 -5.82
C ALA A 128 -9.15 13.61 -5.12
N ASP A 129 -9.47 12.88 -4.05
CA ASP A 129 -8.50 12.17 -3.22
C ASP A 129 -9.11 10.93 -2.53
N LEU A 130 -8.29 10.24 -1.73
CA LEU A 130 -8.68 9.05 -0.98
C LEU A 130 -9.81 9.32 0.01
N GLU A 131 -9.80 10.47 0.69
CA GLU A 131 -10.82 10.81 1.69
C GLU A 131 -12.16 11.12 1.00
N ALA A 132 -12.12 11.80 -0.13
CA ALA A 132 -13.32 12.01 -0.95
C ALA A 132 -13.88 10.68 -1.47
N LEU A 133 -13.03 9.71 -1.87
CA LEU A 133 -13.50 8.38 -2.27
C LEU A 133 -14.17 7.63 -1.11
N LYS A 134 -13.62 7.70 0.10
CA LYS A 134 -14.25 7.09 1.30
C LYS A 134 -15.67 7.61 1.55
N ALA A 135 -15.94 8.88 1.20
CA ALA A 135 -17.24 9.52 1.37
C ALA A 135 -18.22 9.23 0.21
N CYS A 136 -17.74 8.69 -0.94
CA CYS A 136 -18.60 8.36 -2.08
C CYS A 136 -19.61 7.27 -1.72
N ARG A 137 -20.84 7.39 -2.26
CA ARG A 137 -21.88 6.36 -2.12
C ARG A 137 -21.71 5.30 -3.19
N MET A 138 -21.72 4.06 -2.75
CA MET A 138 -21.74 2.88 -3.60
C MET A 138 -23.16 2.60 -4.13
N ALA A 139 -23.29 1.70 -5.08
CA ALA A 139 -24.58 1.29 -5.65
C ALA A 139 -25.58 0.77 -4.60
N GLY A 140 -25.09 0.20 -3.48
CA GLY A 140 -25.89 -0.24 -2.34
C GLY A 140 -26.43 0.88 -1.45
N GLY A 141 -25.99 2.13 -1.67
CA GLY A 141 -26.39 3.32 -0.92
C GLY A 141 -25.51 3.67 0.29
N GLU A 142 -24.70 2.72 0.79
CA GLU A 142 -23.69 2.95 1.82
C GLU A 142 -22.48 3.70 1.25
N THR A 143 -21.69 4.33 2.13
CA THR A 143 -20.41 4.93 1.72
C THR A 143 -19.34 3.85 1.55
N VAL A 144 -18.29 4.15 0.79
CA VAL A 144 -17.11 3.27 0.67
C VAL A 144 -16.51 3.01 2.05
N ALA A 145 -16.42 4.03 2.92
CA ALA A 145 -15.94 3.86 4.29
C ALA A 145 -16.80 2.86 5.09
N ASP A 146 -18.13 3.00 5.02
CA ASP A 146 -19.06 2.07 5.71
C ASP A 146 -18.91 0.63 5.21
N ALA A 147 -18.76 0.45 3.90
CA ALA A 147 -18.61 -0.87 3.28
C ALA A 147 -17.28 -1.55 3.69
N VAL A 148 -16.18 -0.80 3.74
CA VAL A 148 -14.86 -1.29 4.21
C VAL A 148 -14.93 -1.67 5.69
N GLU A 149 -15.56 -0.83 6.52
CA GLU A 149 -15.74 -1.09 7.93
C GLU A 149 -16.64 -2.31 8.18
N ALA A 150 -17.74 -2.43 7.42
CA ALA A 150 -18.61 -3.60 7.48
C ALA A 150 -17.87 -4.90 7.12
N GLN A 151 -16.95 -4.84 6.16
CA GLN A 151 -16.11 -6.00 5.80
C GLN A 151 -15.17 -6.40 6.94
N THR A 152 -14.60 -5.43 7.68
CA THR A 152 -13.83 -5.70 8.92
C THR A 152 -14.69 -6.44 9.95
N GLY A 153 -15.93 -6.00 10.15
CA GLY A 153 -16.88 -6.67 11.05
C GLY A 153 -17.22 -8.11 10.63
N LYS A 154 -17.26 -8.38 9.31
CA LYS A 154 -17.60 -9.71 8.77
C LYS A 154 -16.46 -10.72 8.93
N THR A 155 -15.25 -10.32 8.61
CA THR A 155 -14.07 -11.19 8.59
C THR A 155 -13.35 -11.25 9.91
N GLY A 156 -13.49 -10.20 10.73
CA GLY A 156 -12.71 -10.00 11.94
C GLY A 156 -11.26 -9.58 11.68
N GLU A 157 -10.88 -9.29 10.44
CA GLU A 157 -9.57 -8.74 10.06
C GLU A 157 -9.68 -7.25 9.74
N LYS A 158 -8.58 -6.51 9.88
CA LYS A 158 -8.50 -5.12 9.43
C LYS A 158 -8.65 -5.03 7.93
N HIS A 159 -9.52 -4.14 7.48
CA HIS A 159 -9.62 -3.71 6.10
C HIS A 159 -9.36 -2.21 6.02
N VAL A 160 -8.66 -1.80 4.97
CA VAL A 160 -8.34 -0.39 4.74
C VAL A 160 -8.37 -0.07 3.25
N LEU A 161 -8.96 1.06 2.90
CA LEU A 161 -8.74 1.63 1.59
C LEU A 161 -7.36 2.27 1.60
N ALA A 162 -6.35 1.53 1.11
CA ALA A 162 -4.94 1.87 1.27
C ALA A 162 -4.45 2.90 0.25
N PHE A 163 -5.08 2.93 -0.93
CA PHE A 163 -4.63 3.78 -2.03
C PHE A 163 -5.78 4.13 -2.97
N TYR A 164 -5.73 5.34 -3.48
CA TYR A 164 -6.52 5.82 -4.61
C TYR A 164 -5.73 6.85 -5.40
N SER A 165 -5.82 6.78 -6.72
CA SER A 165 -5.32 7.84 -7.60
C SER A 165 -6.12 7.87 -8.91
N LEU A 166 -6.23 9.06 -9.48
CA LEU A 166 -6.89 9.35 -10.75
C LEU A 166 -5.87 9.99 -11.70
N ILE A 167 -5.92 9.58 -12.95
CA ILE A 167 -5.27 10.26 -14.09
C ILE A 167 -6.35 10.64 -15.10
N GLU A 168 -6.27 11.86 -15.61
CA GLU A 168 -7.03 12.32 -16.75
C GLU A 168 -6.06 12.78 -17.84
N ALA A 169 -6.16 12.16 -19.04
CA ALA A 169 -5.28 12.42 -20.17
C ALA A 169 -6.00 12.06 -21.48
N PRO A 170 -5.61 12.63 -22.63
CA PRO A 170 -6.21 12.30 -23.92
C PRO A 170 -6.27 10.81 -24.27
N PHE A 171 -5.31 10.04 -23.74
CA PHE A 171 -5.32 8.58 -23.80
C PHE A 171 -4.74 8.02 -22.51
N VAL A 172 -5.33 6.93 -21.99
CA VAL A 172 -4.91 6.30 -20.74
C VAL A 172 -4.77 4.79 -20.91
N ALA A 173 -3.85 4.20 -20.15
CA ALA A 173 -3.62 2.77 -20.08
C ALA A 173 -3.53 2.30 -18.64
N GLN A 174 -3.85 1.04 -18.40
CA GLN A 174 -3.79 0.40 -17.09
C GLN A 174 -3.12 -0.97 -17.15
N TYR A 175 -2.53 -1.36 -16.04
CA TYR A 175 -2.02 -2.71 -15.84
C TYR A 175 -2.21 -3.13 -14.39
N ILE A 176 -2.71 -4.34 -14.20
CA ILE A 176 -2.74 -5.03 -12.90
C ILE A 176 -1.96 -6.33 -13.03
N HIS A 177 -1.02 -6.55 -12.12
CA HIS A 177 -0.19 -7.75 -12.15
C HIS A 177 -1.01 -8.99 -11.82
N THR A 178 -1.09 -9.93 -12.77
CA THR A 178 -2.06 -11.03 -12.75
C THR A 178 -1.78 -12.10 -11.71
N LEU A 179 -0.50 -12.30 -11.32
CA LEU A 179 -0.14 -13.38 -10.40
C LEU A 179 -0.67 -13.20 -8.97
N ASN A 180 -0.72 -11.98 -8.49
CA ASN A 180 -1.12 -11.72 -7.11
C ASN A 180 -2.13 -10.57 -6.93
N GLY A 181 -2.37 -9.77 -7.98
CA GLY A 181 -3.28 -8.61 -7.88
C GLY A 181 -2.85 -7.52 -6.89
N LYS A 182 -1.58 -7.53 -6.45
CA LYS A 182 -1.04 -6.62 -5.43
C LYS A 182 -0.28 -5.42 -6.00
N LEU A 183 -0.03 -5.44 -7.29
CA LEU A 183 0.71 -4.42 -8.03
C LEU A 183 -0.12 -3.94 -9.20
N GLY A 184 -0.21 -2.62 -9.37
CA GLY A 184 -0.86 -2.02 -10.52
C GLY A 184 -0.25 -0.67 -10.88
N ALA A 185 -0.50 -0.27 -12.13
CA ALA A 185 -0.14 1.04 -12.64
C ALA A 185 -1.18 1.57 -13.63
N ILE A 186 -1.26 2.88 -13.73
CA ILE A 186 -2.00 3.62 -14.75
C ILE A 186 -1.08 4.68 -15.36
N VAL A 187 -1.21 4.90 -16.66
CA VAL A 187 -0.39 5.86 -17.42
C VAL A 187 -1.29 6.70 -18.32
N GLY A 188 -1.03 8.00 -18.36
CA GLY A 188 -1.66 8.95 -19.26
C GLY A 188 -0.69 9.37 -20.38
N PHE A 189 -1.23 9.53 -21.60
CA PHE A 189 -0.52 10.00 -22.77
C PHE A 189 -1.18 11.26 -23.34
N ASN A 190 -0.39 12.11 -23.99
CA ASN A 190 -0.87 13.34 -24.60
C ASN A 190 -1.75 13.13 -25.86
N LYS A 191 -1.76 11.93 -26.41
CA LYS A 191 -2.59 11.51 -27.52
C LYS A 191 -2.71 9.99 -27.60
N SER A 192 -3.58 9.49 -28.47
CA SER A 192 -3.72 8.04 -28.73
C SER A 192 -2.42 7.42 -29.20
N VAL A 193 -2.10 6.27 -28.66
CA VAL A 193 -0.95 5.44 -29.03
C VAL A 193 -1.41 4.01 -29.32
N ASP A 194 -0.56 3.25 -29.99
CA ASP A 194 -0.81 1.83 -30.23
C ASP A 194 -1.01 1.06 -28.91
N ALA A 195 -1.92 0.09 -28.90
CA ALA A 195 -2.30 -0.64 -27.69
C ALA A 195 -1.13 -1.46 -27.09
N GLU A 196 -0.26 -2.04 -27.92
CA GLU A 196 0.89 -2.80 -27.45
C GLU A 196 1.94 -1.89 -26.83
N LEU A 197 2.19 -0.71 -27.44
CA LEU A 197 3.07 0.29 -26.85
C LEU A 197 2.51 0.80 -25.51
N ALA A 198 1.22 1.15 -25.47
CA ALA A 198 0.58 1.60 -24.22
C ALA A 198 0.70 0.56 -23.10
N LYS A 199 0.41 -0.70 -23.44
CA LYS A 199 0.56 -1.84 -22.51
C LYS A 199 2.02 -2.00 -22.07
N GLY A 200 2.97 -1.94 -22.99
CA GLY A 200 4.40 -2.03 -22.67
C GLY A 200 4.86 -0.94 -21.72
N ILE A 201 4.45 0.32 -21.96
CA ILE A 201 4.81 1.46 -21.09
C ILE A 201 4.20 1.32 -19.69
N VAL A 202 2.92 0.93 -19.57
CA VAL A 202 2.31 0.77 -18.25
C VAL A 202 2.88 -0.42 -17.47
N MET A 203 3.28 -1.49 -18.15
CA MET A 203 4.01 -2.62 -17.56
C MET A 203 5.41 -2.20 -17.11
N GLN A 204 6.10 -1.37 -17.90
CA GLN A 204 7.39 -0.77 -17.54
C GLN A 204 7.27 0.02 -16.23
N VAL A 205 6.26 0.91 -16.11
CA VAL A 205 5.98 1.65 -14.87
C VAL A 205 5.75 0.70 -13.70
N ALA A 206 4.94 -0.35 -13.90
CA ALA A 206 4.64 -1.31 -12.85
C ALA A 206 5.89 -2.06 -12.36
N SER A 207 6.75 -2.52 -13.28
CA SER A 207 7.91 -3.36 -12.95
C SER A 207 9.13 -2.55 -12.50
N MET A 208 9.41 -1.42 -13.15
CA MET A 208 10.65 -0.66 -12.93
C MET A 208 10.51 0.46 -11.90
N ASN A 209 9.29 0.76 -11.44
CA ASN A 209 8.99 1.77 -10.40
C ASN A 209 9.76 3.10 -10.62
N PRO A 210 9.60 3.77 -11.76
CA PRO A 210 10.32 5.02 -12.00
C PRO A 210 9.89 6.11 -11.01
N VAL A 211 10.83 6.97 -10.61
CA VAL A 211 10.58 8.08 -9.68
C VAL A 211 9.92 9.28 -10.36
N SER A 212 10.12 9.42 -11.68
CA SER A 212 9.55 10.50 -12.50
C SER A 212 9.45 10.08 -13.96
N ILE A 213 8.77 10.90 -14.78
CA ILE A 213 8.69 10.68 -16.22
C ILE A 213 10.05 10.92 -16.87
N SER A 214 10.67 12.06 -16.57
CA SER A 214 11.98 12.45 -17.09
C SER A 214 12.91 12.94 -15.98
N ALA A 215 14.16 13.20 -16.30
CA ALA A 215 15.13 13.73 -15.37
C ALA A 215 14.74 15.15 -14.87
N GLU A 216 14.12 15.95 -15.74
CA GLU A 216 13.65 17.30 -15.42
C GLU A 216 12.48 17.29 -14.44
N ASP A 217 11.66 16.24 -14.44
CA ASP A 217 10.51 16.06 -13.57
C ASP A 217 10.87 15.43 -12.22
N CYS A 218 12.14 15.04 -12.03
CA CYS A 218 12.58 14.38 -10.80
C CYS A 218 12.46 15.34 -9.61
N PRO A 219 11.81 14.96 -8.50
CA PRO A 219 11.68 15.81 -7.33
C PRO A 219 13.05 16.25 -6.80
N LYS A 220 13.22 17.55 -6.50
CA LYS A 220 14.50 18.10 -6.01
C LYS A 220 15.00 17.40 -4.75
N GLU A 221 14.09 17.06 -3.84
CA GLU A 221 14.44 16.34 -2.61
C GLU A 221 15.06 14.96 -2.89
N VAL A 222 14.56 14.25 -3.91
CA VAL A 222 15.11 12.95 -4.34
C VAL A 222 16.53 13.17 -4.88
N LEU A 223 16.73 14.17 -5.76
CA LEU A 223 18.04 14.49 -6.32
C LEU A 223 19.05 14.91 -5.26
N GLU A 224 18.63 15.74 -4.30
CA GLU A 224 19.49 16.20 -3.20
C GLU A 224 19.90 15.03 -2.29
N ASN A 225 18.94 14.15 -1.97
CA ASN A 225 19.22 12.96 -1.18
C ASN A 225 20.17 11.99 -1.91
N GLU A 226 19.90 11.71 -3.19
CA GLU A 226 20.76 10.84 -4.01
C GLU A 226 22.17 11.43 -4.15
N LYS A 227 22.28 12.76 -4.33
CA LYS A 227 23.58 13.43 -4.37
C LYS A 227 24.32 13.30 -3.03
N LYS A 228 23.63 13.46 -1.91
CA LYS A 228 24.22 13.28 -0.57
C LYS A 228 24.74 11.86 -0.37
N VAL A 229 23.90 10.85 -0.66
CA VAL A 229 24.29 9.44 -0.59
C VAL A 229 25.44 9.12 -1.53
N ALA A 230 25.43 9.67 -2.76
CA ALA A 230 26.52 9.48 -3.72
C ALA A 230 27.85 10.08 -3.22
N ILE A 231 27.81 11.24 -2.57
CA ILE A 231 28.99 11.88 -1.97
C ILE A 231 29.53 11.00 -0.82
N GLU A 232 28.70 10.57 0.11
CA GLU A 232 29.09 9.73 1.25
C GLU A 232 29.72 8.42 0.76
N LYS A 233 29.04 7.67 -0.09
CA LYS A 233 29.57 6.43 -0.69
C LYS A 233 30.89 6.64 -1.42
N THR A 234 31.03 7.76 -2.14
CA THR A 234 32.27 8.06 -2.86
C THR A 234 33.44 8.32 -1.89
N LYS A 235 33.21 9.05 -0.79
CA LYS A 235 34.20 9.26 0.25
C LYS A 235 34.65 7.94 0.86
N ASP A 236 33.70 7.11 1.30
CA ASP A 236 33.98 5.83 1.93
C ASP A 236 34.77 4.90 1.01
N GLU A 237 34.39 4.82 -0.27
CA GLU A 237 35.13 4.01 -1.25
C GLU A 237 36.56 4.53 -1.50
N GLN A 238 36.78 5.84 -1.51
CA GLN A 238 38.12 6.39 -1.69
C GLN A 238 39.01 6.17 -0.45
N ILE A 239 38.43 6.23 0.75
CA ILE A 239 39.09 5.90 1.99
C ILE A 239 39.43 4.41 2.00
N GLN A 240 38.46 3.55 1.73
CA GLN A 240 38.66 2.10 1.71
C GLN A 240 39.72 1.67 0.69
N LYS A 241 39.72 2.23 -0.52
CA LYS A 241 40.80 1.98 -1.51
C LYS A 241 42.20 2.34 -1.01
N ALA A 242 42.34 3.44 -0.27
CA ALA A 242 43.63 3.85 0.29
C ALA A 242 44.06 2.88 1.40
N VAL A 243 43.16 2.52 2.29
CA VAL A 243 43.38 1.54 3.37
C VAL A 243 43.77 0.18 2.80
N ASP A 244 43.02 -0.34 1.82
CA ASP A 244 43.27 -1.61 1.15
C ASP A 244 44.66 -1.66 0.49
N ALA A 245 45.06 -0.54 -0.15
CA ALA A 245 46.37 -0.42 -0.77
C ALA A 245 47.50 -0.43 0.28
N ALA A 246 47.29 0.24 1.42
CA ALA A 246 48.26 0.24 2.52
C ALA A 246 48.36 -1.13 3.20
N LEU A 247 47.26 -1.81 3.44
CA LEU A 247 47.21 -3.18 3.98
C LEU A 247 47.94 -4.18 3.06
N LYS A 248 47.66 -4.13 1.75
CA LYS A 248 48.35 -4.97 0.76
C LYS A 248 49.87 -4.71 0.74
N LYS A 249 50.29 -3.45 0.84
CA LYS A 249 51.73 -3.07 0.94
C LYS A 249 52.37 -3.61 2.21
N ALA A 250 51.61 -3.71 3.29
CA ALA A 250 52.05 -4.30 4.56
C ALA A 250 51.99 -5.86 4.56
N GLY A 251 51.61 -6.49 3.47
CA GLY A 251 51.50 -7.95 3.36
C GLY A 251 50.23 -8.54 4.06
N ILE A 252 49.23 -7.68 4.31
CA ILE A 252 48.00 -8.08 4.98
C ILE A 252 46.89 -8.14 3.91
N ASN A 253 46.12 -9.25 3.88
CA ASN A 253 44.96 -9.34 3.00
C ASN A 253 43.82 -8.50 3.56
N PRO A 254 43.32 -7.45 2.84
CA PRO A 254 42.24 -6.62 3.32
C PRO A 254 40.96 -7.38 3.71
N ALA A 255 40.62 -8.45 3.00
CA ALA A 255 39.44 -9.26 3.30
C ALA A 255 39.52 -10.02 4.65
N HIS A 256 40.71 -10.11 5.25
CA HIS A 256 40.88 -10.74 6.57
C HIS A 256 40.71 -9.73 7.72
N VAL A 257 40.66 -8.43 7.40
CA VAL A 257 40.71 -7.33 8.37
C VAL A 257 39.70 -6.21 8.05
N ASP A 258 38.67 -6.51 7.29
CA ASP A 258 37.63 -5.57 6.83
C ASP A 258 36.64 -5.15 7.93
N SER A 259 36.62 -5.87 9.05
CA SER A 259 35.85 -5.55 10.26
C SER A 259 36.59 -6.02 11.51
N GLU A 260 36.26 -5.47 12.67
CA GLU A 260 36.86 -5.88 13.95
C GLU A 260 36.59 -7.38 14.24
N ASP A 261 35.37 -7.85 13.96
CA ASP A 261 34.97 -9.25 14.11
C ASP A 261 35.83 -10.16 13.22
N HIS A 262 36.17 -9.74 11.99
CA HIS A 262 37.07 -10.48 11.11
C HIS A 262 38.51 -10.47 11.61
N ILE A 263 39.00 -9.36 12.14
CA ILE A 263 40.34 -9.27 12.75
C ILE A 263 40.45 -10.26 13.91
N GLU A 264 39.48 -10.25 14.84
CA GLU A 264 39.49 -11.15 16.00
C GLU A 264 39.36 -12.62 15.58
N SER A 265 38.36 -12.95 14.73
CA SER A 265 38.11 -14.30 14.27
C SER A 265 39.31 -14.87 13.48
N ASN A 266 39.92 -14.07 12.59
CA ASN A 266 41.02 -14.52 11.76
C ASN A 266 42.34 -14.63 12.55
N THR A 267 42.51 -13.83 13.59
CA THR A 267 43.59 -13.98 14.55
C THR A 267 43.45 -15.30 15.35
N ALA A 268 42.25 -15.58 15.85
CA ALA A 268 41.96 -16.82 16.58
C ALA A 268 42.15 -18.07 15.70
N LYS A 269 41.85 -18.00 14.41
CA LYS A 269 42.06 -19.10 13.43
C LYS A 269 43.51 -19.19 12.94
N GLY A 270 44.39 -18.28 13.31
CA GLY A 270 45.77 -18.25 12.86
C GLY A 270 45.97 -17.81 11.40
N TRP A 271 44.98 -17.20 10.77
CA TRP A 271 45.07 -16.64 9.39
C TRP A 271 45.84 -15.35 9.32
N ILE A 272 45.86 -14.61 10.42
CA ILE A 272 46.72 -13.46 10.66
C ILE A 272 47.37 -13.54 12.03
N THR A 273 48.57 -13.01 12.20
CA THR A 273 49.25 -13.00 13.50
C THR A 273 48.73 -11.85 14.37
N PRO A 274 48.89 -11.91 15.71
CA PRO A 274 48.56 -10.78 16.58
C PRO A 274 49.22 -9.47 16.19
N GLU A 275 50.48 -9.52 15.70
CA GLU A 275 51.24 -8.35 15.22
C GLU A 275 50.59 -7.81 13.94
N GLN A 276 50.16 -8.69 13.01
CA GLN A 276 49.44 -8.28 11.81
C GLN A 276 48.09 -7.64 12.14
N ALA A 277 47.38 -8.19 13.12
CA ALA A 277 46.11 -7.61 13.60
C ALA A 277 46.30 -6.20 14.20
N ALA A 278 47.33 -6.01 15.03
CA ALA A 278 47.63 -4.71 15.60
C ALA A 278 48.05 -3.71 14.51
N LEU A 279 48.89 -4.13 13.55
CA LEU A 279 49.30 -3.30 12.41
C LEU A 279 48.10 -2.94 11.51
N ALA A 280 47.18 -3.87 11.25
CA ALA A 280 45.97 -3.64 10.47
C ALA A 280 45.11 -2.53 11.10
N ARG A 281 44.80 -2.65 12.41
CA ARG A 281 44.07 -1.62 13.16
C ARG A 281 44.69 -0.23 13.03
N LYS A 282 46.03 -0.18 13.17
CA LYS A 282 46.78 1.04 13.03
C LYS A 282 46.68 1.64 11.61
N ILE A 283 46.87 0.83 10.57
CA ILE A 283 46.75 1.26 9.17
C ILE A 283 45.33 1.75 8.90
N ILE A 284 44.30 1.00 9.30
CA ILE A 284 42.89 1.39 9.11
C ILE A 284 42.60 2.75 9.74
N ALA A 285 43.06 2.97 10.99
CA ALA A 285 42.83 4.21 11.68
C ALA A 285 43.63 5.40 11.07
N GLU A 286 44.94 5.24 10.90
CA GLU A 286 45.80 6.34 10.46
C GLU A 286 45.61 6.71 8.99
N VAL A 287 45.67 5.74 8.09
CA VAL A 287 45.49 5.96 6.64
C VAL A 287 44.06 6.37 6.34
N GLY A 288 43.07 5.79 7.05
CA GLY A 288 41.66 6.17 6.92
C GLY A 288 41.45 7.63 7.29
N ALA A 289 41.96 8.08 8.45
CA ALA A 289 41.86 9.47 8.90
C ALA A 289 42.60 10.44 7.98
N GLU A 290 43.85 10.12 7.60
CA GLU A 290 44.62 10.92 6.66
C GLU A 290 43.94 11.12 5.32
N LYS A 291 43.42 10.02 4.75
CA LYS A 291 42.70 10.08 3.48
C LYS A 291 41.41 10.88 3.59
N ALA A 292 40.63 10.68 4.65
CA ALA A 292 39.41 11.43 4.89
C ALA A 292 39.64 12.94 4.96
N ALA A 293 40.73 13.37 5.62
CA ALA A 293 41.10 14.77 5.73
C ALA A 293 41.58 15.39 4.40
N ASN A 294 42.13 14.58 3.50
CA ASN A 294 42.75 15.00 2.26
C ASN A 294 42.00 14.61 0.98
N LEU A 295 40.70 14.35 1.07
CA LEU A 295 39.89 14.05 -0.10
C LEU A 295 39.66 15.29 -0.96
N PRO A 296 40.04 15.28 -2.27
CA PRO A 296 39.77 16.41 -3.16
C PRO A 296 38.27 16.60 -3.39
N ALA A 297 37.70 17.70 -2.90
CA ALA A 297 36.28 17.99 -2.99
C ALA A 297 35.76 17.92 -4.43
N GLN A 298 36.47 18.47 -5.40
CA GLN A 298 36.09 18.46 -6.81
C GLN A 298 36.00 17.05 -7.39
N MET A 299 36.95 16.17 -7.01
CA MET A 299 36.92 14.76 -7.46
C MET A 299 35.70 14.04 -6.91
N ILE A 300 35.41 14.22 -5.62
CA ILE A 300 34.22 13.64 -4.98
C ILE A 300 32.94 14.12 -5.67
N GLU A 301 32.85 15.42 -5.92
CA GLU A 301 31.68 16.01 -6.58
C GLU A 301 31.49 15.49 -8.02
N ASN A 302 32.57 15.38 -8.79
CA ASN A 302 32.49 14.85 -10.15
C ASN A 302 32.00 13.39 -10.19
N ILE A 303 32.53 12.56 -9.28
CA ILE A 303 32.10 11.15 -9.19
C ILE A 303 30.64 11.06 -8.70
N ALA A 304 30.26 11.87 -7.70
CA ALA A 304 28.89 11.90 -7.19
C ALA A 304 27.90 12.36 -8.27
N ASN A 305 28.24 13.39 -9.05
CA ASN A 305 27.42 13.84 -10.18
C ASN A 305 27.26 12.73 -11.22
N GLY A 306 28.33 11.98 -11.55
CA GLY A 306 28.24 10.81 -12.43
C GLY A 306 27.29 9.73 -11.90
N ARG A 307 27.27 9.50 -10.58
CA ARG A 307 26.32 8.56 -9.93
C ARG A 307 24.89 9.07 -10.01
N VAL A 308 24.66 10.36 -9.78
CA VAL A 308 23.32 10.97 -9.94
C VAL A 308 22.84 10.85 -11.37
N GLN A 309 23.70 11.08 -12.37
CA GLN A 309 23.32 10.87 -13.78
C GLN A 309 22.96 9.41 -14.08
N LYS A 310 23.70 8.46 -13.52
CA LYS A 310 23.38 7.04 -13.62
C LYS A 310 22.03 6.73 -12.97
N PHE A 311 21.80 7.24 -11.75
CA PHE A 311 20.51 7.10 -11.05
C PHE A 311 19.35 7.62 -11.91
N LEU A 312 19.46 8.81 -12.47
CA LEU A 312 18.41 9.38 -13.34
C LEU A 312 18.14 8.49 -14.55
N LYS A 313 19.20 7.98 -15.20
CA LYS A 313 19.07 7.07 -16.35
C LYS A 313 18.33 5.77 -16.00
N GLU A 314 18.57 5.25 -14.80
CA GLU A 314 17.97 3.98 -14.35
C GLU A 314 16.57 4.17 -13.74
N ASN A 315 16.29 5.34 -13.17
CA ASN A 315 15.09 5.57 -12.36
C ASN A 315 14.11 6.61 -12.94
N THR A 316 14.33 7.16 -14.14
CA THR A 316 13.32 7.97 -14.81
C THR A 316 12.75 7.24 -16.03
N LEU A 317 11.42 7.25 -16.17
CA LEU A 317 10.70 6.38 -17.12
C LEU A 317 11.25 6.47 -18.55
N VAL A 318 11.42 7.68 -19.08
CA VAL A 318 11.79 7.85 -20.49
C VAL A 318 13.25 7.53 -20.79
N GLU A 319 14.13 7.52 -19.77
CA GLU A 319 15.54 7.17 -19.91
C GLU A 319 15.81 5.67 -19.70
N GLN A 320 14.87 4.93 -19.09
CA GLN A 320 15.00 3.49 -18.91
C GLN A 320 15.05 2.75 -20.25
N GLU A 321 15.77 1.64 -20.26
CA GLU A 321 15.72 0.68 -21.35
C GLU A 321 14.31 0.08 -21.45
N TYR A 322 13.72 0.08 -22.65
CA TYR A 322 12.37 -0.40 -22.88
C TYR A 322 12.31 -1.93 -22.86
N GLN A 323 11.75 -2.49 -21.79
CA GLN A 323 11.76 -3.92 -21.52
C GLN A 323 10.93 -4.76 -22.49
N MET A 324 9.93 -4.16 -23.16
CA MET A 324 9.09 -4.85 -24.15
C MET A 324 9.62 -4.69 -25.57
N GLY A 325 10.74 -4.00 -25.76
CA GLY A 325 11.44 -3.84 -27.03
C GLY A 325 12.51 -4.92 -27.27
N ASP A 326 13.45 -4.61 -28.15
CA ASP A 326 14.60 -5.48 -28.51
C ASP A 326 15.79 -5.33 -27.52
N GLY A 327 15.60 -4.63 -26.41
CA GLY A 327 16.62 -4.36 -25.39
C GLY A 327 17.69 -3.35 -25.79
N LYS A 328 17.49 -2.59 -26.89
CA LYS A 328 18.47 -1.63 -27.41
C LYS A 328 17.98 -0.18 -27.41
N GLN A 329 16.69 0.02 -27.18
CA GLN A 329 16.07 1.33 -27.21
C GLN A 329 15.59 1.75 -25.82
N THR A 330 15.58 3.05 -25.57
CA THR A 330 14.96 3.64 -24.40
C THR A 330 13.45 3.78 -24.58
N VAL A 331 12.72 3.97 -23.48
CA VAL A 331 11.29 4.31 -23.53
C VAL A 331 11.05 5.57 -24.37
N ARG A 332 11.94 6.58 -24.29
CA ARG A 332 11.92 7.80 -25.11
C ARG A 332 11.94 7.47 -26.60
N GLU A 333 12.83 6.59 -27.01
CA GLU A 333 12.96 6.18 -28.41
C GLU A 333 11.76 5.37 -28.90
N ALA A 334 11.21 4.49 -28.05
CA ALA A 334 10.00 3.74 -28.33
C ALA A 334 8.78 4.68 -28.53
N LEU A 335 8.63 5.70 -27.69
CA LEU A 335 7.59 6.71 -27.85
C LEU A 335 7.79 7.54 -29.14
N ALA A 336 9.03 7.93 -29.46
CA ALA A 336 9.34 8.69 -30.66
C ALA A 336 9.06 7.93 -31.95
N GLN A 337 9.20 6.60 -31.96
CA GLN A 337 8.82 5.74 -33.10
C GLN A 337 7.31 5.75 -33.36
N ALA A 338 6.49 5.86 -32.32
CA ALA A 338 5.04 5.98 -32.45
C ALA A 338 4.58 7.37 -32.94
N GLY A 339 5.46 8.37 -32.83
CA GLY A 339 5.24 9.74 -33.29
C GLY A 339 6.13 10.73 -32.52
N ALA A 340 6.74 11.67 -33.25
CA ALA A 340 7.75 12.60 -32.71
C ALA A 340 7.27 13.42 -31.48
N ASP A 341 5.98 13.58 -31.29
CA ASP A 341 5.34 14.35 -30.22
C ASP A 341 4.57 13.48 -29.22
N VAL A 342 4.65 12.15 -29.31
CA VAL A 342 4.06 11.22 -28.33
C VAL A 342 4.80 11.33 -27.00
N LYS A 343 4.05 11.57 -25.92
CA LYS A 343 4.61 11.72 -24.56
C LYS A 343 3.72 11.07 -23.52
N VAL A 344 4.34 10.51 -22.49
CA VAL A 344 3.69 10.22 -21.23
C VAL A 344 3.49 11.54 -20.49
N THR A 345 2.28 11.79 -19.98
CA THR A 345 1.91 13.02 -19.25
C THR A 345 1.79 12.80 -17.76
N ALA A 346 1.44 11.59 -17.35
CA ALA A 346 1.33 11.20 -15.94
C ALA A 346 1.43 9.67 -15.79
N PHE A 347 1.86 9.22 -14.65
CA PHE A 347 1.67 7.83 -14.23
C PHE A 347 1.42 7.73 -12.73
N LYS A 348 0.77 6.67 -12.33
CA LYS A 348 0.63 6.25 -10.93
C LYS A 348 0.87 4.77 -10.84
N ARG A 349 1.56 4.37 -9.79
CA ARG A 349 1.86 2.99 -9.44
C ARG A 349 1.54 2.75 -7.97
N PHE A 350 1.06 1.58 -7.65
CA PHE A 350 0.91 1.13 -6.28
C PHE A 350 1.24 -0.36 -6.17
N SER A 351 1.95 -0.71 -5.12
CA SER A 351 2.24 -2.09 -4.74
C SER A 351 2.07 -2.26 -3.24
N LEU A 352 1.45 -3.37 -2.83
CA LEU A 352 1.36 -3.79 -1.43
C LEU A 352 2.68 -4.36 -0.89
N ASN A 353 3.68 -4.56 -1.75
CA ASN A 353 4.97 -5.13 -1.38
C ASN A 353 6.08 -4.07 -1.26
N ASP A 354 5.76 -2.78 -1.44
CA ASP A 354 6.71 -1.66 -1.32
C ASP A 354 6.89 -1.19 0.12
#